data_98f61afaf982f97af0e6925b3664810a
#
_entry.id   98f61afaf982f97af0e6925b3664810a
#
_cell.length_a   1.000
_cell.length_b   1.000
_cell.length_c   1.000
_cell.angle_alpha   90.00
_cell.angle_beta   90.00
_cell.angle_gamma   90.00
#
_symmetry.space_group_name_H-M   'P 1'
#
loop_
_entity.id
_entity.type
_entity.pdbx_description
1 polymer ?
#
loop_
_entity_poly.entity_id
_entity_poly.type
_entity_poly.pdbx_seq_one_letter_code
_entity_poly.pdbx_strand_id
1 'polypeptide(L)'
;MTLIAPTLQAWFTERMITQRDSSPQTIAAYRDTFRLLLAFASQRTGKQPCRLDIDDLDAELIGSFLNHLEQDRGNTARTRNARLAAIHSLYKYAALRHPEHLQTIGRVMAIPFKRHQRPGLTYLNKDEITALLAAPDTGTWLGRRDQALLLLAVLTGVRVTELVTLTIGDVSLGNGAHIKVTG
;
A
#
# COMPACT_ATOMS: atom_id res chain seq x y z
N MET A 1 -2.21 27.46 -16.25
CA MET A 1 -2.70 27.00 -14.95
C MET A 1 -3.43 25.68 -15.16
N THR A 2 -2.83 24.58 -14.76
CA THR A 2 -3.35 23.23 -15.00
C THR A 2 -3.70 22.59 -13.66
N LEU A 3 -4.99 22.51 -13.34
CA LEU A 3 -5.47 21.96 -12.07
C LEU A 3 -5.07 20.48 -11.92
N ILE A 4 -4.58 20.10 -10.75
CA ILE A 4 -4.18 18.72 -10.46
C ILE A 4 -5.37 17.76 -10.32
N ALA A 5 -6.52 18.24 -9.86
CA ALA A 5 -7.69 17.40 -9.57
C ALA A 5 -8.21 16.62 -10.79
N PRO A 6 -8.41 17.20 -11.98
CA PRO A 6 -8.82 16.43 -13.16
C PRO A 6 -7.77 15.39 -13.58
N THR A 7 -6.48 15.75 -13.50
CA THR A 7 -5.38 14.82 -13.83
C THR A 7 -5.33 13.65 -12.85
N LEU A 8 -5.50 13.92 -11.56
CA LEU A 8 -5.55 12.89 -10.52
C LEU A 8 -6.75 11.95 -10.71
N GLN A 9 -7.93 12.50 -11.02
CA GLN A 9 -9.13 11.71 -11.29
C GLN A 9 -8.94 10.80 -12.51
N ALA A 10 -8.46 11.35 -13.63
CA ALA A 10 -8.19 10.60 -14.85
C ALA A 10 -7.15 9.49 -14.60
N TRP A 11 -6.09 9.79 -13.83
CA TRP A 11 -5.08 8.80 -13.49
C TRP A 11 -5.65 7.64 -12.67
N PHE A 12 -6.53 7.88 -11.68
CA PHE A 12 -7.19 6.81 -10.94
C PHE A 12 -8.10 5.97 -11.85
N THR A 13 -8.96 6.59 -12.64
CA THR A 13 -9.96 5.88 -13.46
C THR A 13 -9.32 5.18 -14.63
N GLU A 14 -8.50 5.85 -15.41
CA GLU A 14 -7.93 5.30 -16.64
C GLU A 14 -6.70 4.44 -16.35
N ARG A 15 -5.72 5.00 -15.60
CA ARG A 15 -4.43 4.33 -15.42
C ARG A 15 -4.48 3.21 -14.40
N MET A 16 -5.05 3.48 -13.21
CA MET A 16 -5.00 2.52 -12.10
C MET A 16 -6.06 1.42 -12.23
N ILE A 17 -7.28 1.80 -12.58
CA ILE A 17 -8.40 0.85 -12.70
C ILE A 17 -8.37 0.18 -14.07
N THR A 18 -8.52 0.95 -15.15
CA THR A 18 -8.75 0.38 -16.50
C THR A 18 -7.49 -0.26 -17.09
N GLN A 19 -6.32 0.41 -17.02
CA GLN A 19 -5.12 -0.07 -17.72
C GLN A 19 -4.25 -1.01 -16.89
N ARG A 20 -4.20 -0.87 -15.55
CA ARG A 20 -3.30 -1.65 -14.69
C ARG A 20 -4.02 -2.69 -13.85
N ASP A 21 -5.35 -2.68 -13.82
CA ASP A 21 -6.14 -3.58 -12.96
C ASP A 21 -5.55 -3.67 -11.54
N SER A 22 -5.26 -2.48 -10.97
CA SER A 22 -4.57 -2.41 -9.69
C SER A 22 -5.46 -2.94 -8.57
N SER A 23 -4.88 -3.72 -7.65
CA SER A 23 -5.64 -4.27 -6.53
C SER A 23 -6.34 -3.16 -5.71
N PRO A 24 -7.50 -3.46 -5.10
CA PRO A 24 -8.20 -2.50 -4.24
C PRO A 24 -7.32 -1.93 -3.13
N GLN A 25 -6.41 -2.73 -2.58
CA GLN A 25 -5.45 -2.30 -1.54
C GLN A 25 -4.47 -1.26 -2.08
N THR A 26 -3.95 -1.45 -3.31
CA THR A 26 -3.07 -0.49 -3.96
C THR A 26 -3.79 0.84 -4.20
N ILE A 27 -5.03 0.77 -4.72
CA ILE A 27 -5.86 1.95 -4.96
C ILE A 27 -6.12 2.70 -3.64
N ALA A 28 -6.46 1.98 -2.57
CA ALA A 28 -6.70 2.56 -1.25
C ALA A 28 -5.44 3.25 -0.69
N ALA A 29 -4.26 2.60 -0.78
CA ALA A 29 -2.99 3.15 -0.32
C ALA A 29 -2.60 4.42 -1.09
N TYR A 30 -2.83 4.43 -2.40
CA TYR A 30 -2.54 5.58 -3.23
C TYR A 30 -3.53 6.73 -2.97
N ARG A 31 -4.82 6.42 -2.83
CA ARG A 31 -5.84 7.40 -2.44
C ARG A 31 -5.50 8.07 -1.09
N ASP A 32 -5.08 7.29 -0.08
CA ASP A 32 -4.64 7.84 1.20
C ASP A 32 -3.43 8.76 1.04
N THR A 33 -2.46 8.38 0.20
CA THR A 33 -1.29 9.21 -0.11
C THR A 33 -1.70 10.57 -0.66
N PHE A 34 -2.58 10.62 -1.66
CA PHE A 34 -3.00 11.88 -2.27
C PHE A 34 -3.92 12.70 -1.36
N ARG A 35 -4.77 12.05 -0.57
CA ARG A 35 -5.56 12.75 0.46
C ARG A 35 -4.65 13.52 1.42
N LEU A 36 -3.58 12.89 1.90
CA LEU A 36 -2.62 13.52 2.81
C LEU A 36 -1.80 14.61 2.12
N LEU A 37 -1.33 14.36 0.89
CA LEU A 37 -0.57 15.35 0.11
C LEU A 37 -1.38 16.61 -0.17
N LEU A 38 -2.63 16.45 -0.64
CA LEU A 38 -3.50 17.58 -0.96
C LEU A 38 -3.88 18.39 0.29
N ALA A 39 -4.11 17.72 1.43
CA ALA A 39 -4.35 18.40 2.71
C ALA A 39 -3.12 19.22 3.15
N PHE A 40 -1.93 18.62 3.05
CA PHE A 40 -0.67 19.30 3.37
C PHE A 40 -0.41 20.50 2.45
N ALA A 41 -0.59 20.31 1.14
CA ALA A 41 -0.44 21.38 0.15
C ALA A 41 -1.41 22.53 0.39
N SER A 42 -2.68 22.22 0.70
CA SER A 42 -3.70 23.21 1.02
C SER A 42 -3.30 24.06 2.23
N GLN A 43 -2.76 23.45 3.28
CA GLN A 43 -2.29 24.17 4.47
C GLN A 43 -1.08 25.08 4.15
N ARG A 44 -0.18 24.63 3.29
CA ARG A 44 1.04 25.37 2.93
C ARG A 44 0.78 26.52 1.96
N THR A 45 -0.12 26.33 1.01
CA THR A 45 -0.39 27.31 -0.06
C THR A 45 -1.58 28.23 0.24
N GLY A 46 -2.42 27.88 1.23
CA GLY A 46 -3.70 28.55 1.47
C GLY A 46 -4.77 28.30 0.40
N LYS A 47 -4.47 27.50 -0.62
CA LYS A 47 -5.42 27.16 -1.69
C LYS A 47 -6.27 25.95 -1.29
N GLN A 48 -7.54 25.96 -1.72
CA GLN A 48 -8.37 24.76 -1.58
C GLN A 48 -7.82 23.63 -2.45
N PRO A 49 -7.95 22.34 -2.04
CA PRO A 49 -7.44 21.20 -2.80
C PRO A 49 -7.87 21.16 -4.27
N CYS A 50 -9.09 21.59 -4.58
CA CYS A 50 -9.62 21.66 -5.96
C CYS A 50 -9.01 22.80 -6.80
N ARG A 51 -8.31 23.75 -6.17
CA ARG A 51 -7.66 24.89 -6.83
C ARG A 51 -6.13 24.75 -6.93
N LEU A 52 -5.60 23.65 -6.44
CA LEU A 52 -4.17 23.35 -6.60
C LEU A 52 -3.89 23.00 -8.07
N ASP A 53 -2.80 23.54 -8.61
CA ASP A 53 -2.29 23.14 -9.91
C ASP A 53 -1.04 22.26 -9.81
N ILE A 54 -0.53 21.81 -10.95
CA ILE A 54 0.65 20.92 -11.00
C ILE A 54 1.88 21.63 -10.41
N ASP A 55 2.04 22.93 -10.65
CA ASP A 55 3.21 23.68 -10.19
C ASP A 55 3.15 24.02 -8.71
N ASP A 56 1.97 24.02 -8.08
CA ASP A 56 1.84 24.12 -6.62
C ASP A 56 2.38 22.88 -5.90
N LEU A 57 2.41 21.75 -6.57
CA LEU A 57 2.91 20.48 -6.04
C LEU A 57 4.33 20.19 -6.58
N ASP A 58 5.21 21.15 -6.46
CA ASP A 58 6.59 21.07 -6.93
C ASP A 58 7.47 20.16 -6.04
N ALA A 59 8.74 20.01 -6.42
CA ALA A 59 9.68 19.15 -5.71
C ALA A 59 9.95 19.63 -4.27
N GLU A 60 9.90 20.94 -4.00
CA GLU A 60 10.13 21.52 -2.68
C GLU A 60 8.96 21.19 -1.74
N LEU A 61 7.72 21.41 -2.20
CA LEU A 61 6.52 21.06 -1.44
C LEU A 61 6.44 19.56 -1.18
N ILE A 62 6.69 18.73 -2.19
CA ILE A 62 6.69 17.26 -2.03
C ILE A 62 7.80 16.81 -1.10
N GLY A 63 9.00 17.40 -1.17
CA GLY A 63 10.09 17.15 -0.24
C GLY A 63 9.69 17.48 1.21
N SER A 64 9.06 18.64 1.42
CA SER A 64 8.54 19.07 2.72
C SER A 64 7.44 18.14 3.25
N PHE A 65 6.53 17.68 2.39
CA PHE A 65 5.51 16.69 2.73
C PHE A 65 6.13 15.36 3.18
N LEU A 66 7.12 14.86 2.46
CA LEU A 66 7.80 13.61 2.82
C LEU A 66 8.55 13.72 4.15
N ASN A 67 9.14 14.88 4.44
CA ASN A 67 9.77 15.15 5.74
C ASN A 67 8.73 15.24 6.87
N HIS A 68 7.61 15.93 6.64
CA HIS A 68 6.48 15.95 7.57
C HIS A 68 5.98 14.54 7.92
N LEU A 69 5.88 13.65 6.93
CA LEU A 69 5.48 12.26 7.19
C LEU A 69 6.44 11.52 8.11
N GLU A 70 7.74 11.76 8.00
CA GLU A 70 8.74 11.09 8.84
C GLU A 70 8.86 11.73 10.22
N GLN A 71 8.98 13.06 10.30
CA GLN A 71 9.28 13.79 11.54
C GLN A 71 8.04 13.97 12.42
N ASP A 72 6.92 14.39 11.82
CA ASP A 72 5.73 14.75 12.59
C ASP A 72 4.75 13.58 12.74
N ARG A 73 4.76 12.64 11.79
CA ARG A 73 3.86 11.47 11.79
C ARG A 73 4.56 10.14 12.09
N GLY A 74 5.86 10.14 12.34
CA GLY A 74 6.62 8.95 12.70
C GLY A 74 6.66 7.85 11.61
N ASN A 75 6.47 8.19 10.35
CA ASN A 75 6.48 7.22 9.28
C ASN A 75 7.89 6.67 9.04
N THR A 76 8.00 5.36 8.80
CA THR A 76 9.27 4.74 8.41
C THR A 76 9.71 5.17 7.01
N ALA A 77 11.00 5.07 6.71
CA ALA A 77 11.53 5.31 5.36
C ALA A 77 10.86 4.42 4.30
N ARG A 78 10.43 3.20 4.67
CA ARG A 78 9.66 2.31 3.79
C ARG A 78 8.30 2.93 3.44
N THR A 79 7.56 3.41 4.43
CA THR A 79 6.25 4.04 4.22
C THR A 79 6.38 5.34 3.42
N ARG A 80 7.38 6.18 3.75
CA ARG A 80 7.71 7.39 2.96
C ARG A 80 7.96 7.03 1.49
N ASN A 81 8.77 6.02 1.23
CA ASN A 81 9.10 5.57 -0.12
C ASN A 81 7.88 5.03 -0.88
N ALA A 82 7.00 4.29 -0.23
CA ALA A 82 5.74 3.83 -0.84
C ALA A 82 4.87 5.01 -1.28
N ARG A 83 4.80 6.09 -0.48
CA ARG A 83 4.08 7.31 -0.84
C ARG A 83 4.75 8.07 -1.98
N LEU A 84 6.09 8.16 -1.97
CA LEU A 84 6.84 8.74 -3.10
C LEU A 84 6.61 7.95 -4.40
N ALA A 85 6.54 6.63 -4.33
CA ALA A 85 6.23 5.80 -5.51
C ALA A 85 4.83 6.11 -6.09
N ALA A 86 3.83 6.36 -5.24
CA ALA A 86 2.51 6.79 -5.68
C ALA A 86 2.57 8.15 -6.40
N ILE A 87 3.30 9.11 -5.82
CA ILE A 87 3.51 10.44 -6.41
C ILE A 87 4.22 10.33 -7.76
N HIS A 88 5.33 9.59 -7.83
CA HIS A 88 6.04 9.35 -9.10
C HIS A 88 5.14 8.69 -10.15
N SER A 89 4.25 7.78 -9.76
CA SER A 89 3.31 7.15 -10.69
C SER A 89 2.33 8.15 -11.30
N LEU A 90 1.80 9.09 -10.50
CA LEU A 90 0.96 10.19 -11.01
C LEU A 90 1.76 11.11 -11.95
N TYR A 91 2.97 11.51 -11.55
CA TYR A 91 3.77 12.45 -12.34
C TYR A 91 4.24 11.84 -13.67
N LYS A 92 4.52 10.53 -13.72
CA LYS A 92 4.75 9.82 -14.99
C LYS A 92 3.54 9.87 -15.93
N TYR A 93 2.34 9.78 -15.38
CA TYR A 93 1.12 9.91 -16.16
C TYR A 93 0.88 11.36 -16.61
N ALA A 94 1.11 12.32 -15.72
CA ALA A 94 0.98 13.74 -16.00
C ALA A 94 1.96 14.22 -17.09
N ALA A 95 3.18 13.69 -17.13
CA ALA A 95 4.20 14.05 -18.13
C ALA A 95 3.73 13.82 -19.58
N LEU A 96 2.89 12.82 -19.81
CA LEU A 96 2.35 12.50 -21.14
C LEU A 96 1.19 13.44 -21.55
N ARG A 97 0.54 14.07 -20.58
CA ARG A 97 -0.66 14.90 -20.80
C ARG A 97 -0.40 16.39 -20.70
N HIS A 98 0.63 16.75 -19.96
CA HIS A 98 0.97 18.13 -19.63
C HIS A 98 2.45 18.40 -19.93
N PRO A 99 2.86 18.41 -21.22
CA PRO A 99 4.25 18.66 -21.61
C PRO A 99 4.73 20.05 -21.18
N GLU A 100 3.83 21.01 -21.00
CA GLU A 100 4.12 22.35 -20.49
C GLU A 100 4.69 22.36 -19.07
N HIS A 101 4.46 21.31 -18.27
CA HIS A 101 4.93 21.17 -16.89
C HIS A 101 6.12 20.21 -16.73
N LEU A 102 6.79 19.81 -17.83
CA LEU A 102 7.87 18.82 -17.78
C LEU A 102 9.03 19.23 -16.86
N GLN A 103 9.29 20.51 -16.69
CA GLN A 103 10.33 20.99 -15.78
C GLN A 103 9.98 20.67 -14.32
N THR A 104 8.77 21.01 -13.87
CA THR A 104 8.27 20.68 -12.52
C THR A 104 8.21 19.18 -12.31
N ILE A 105 7.65 18.47 -13.29
CA ILE A 105 7.56 16.99 -13.28
C ILE A 105 8.94 16.35 -13.16
N GLY A 106 9.92 16.81 -13.95
CA GLY A 106 11.29 16.29 -13.92
C GLY A 106 11.96 16.46 -12.56
N ARG A 107 11.78 17.62 -11.92
CA ARG A 107 12.28 17.89 -10.56
C ARG A 107 11.66 16.97 -9.52
N VAL A 108 10.34 16.74 -9.59
CA VAL A 108 9.63 15.82 -8.69
C VAL A 108 10.12 14.38 -8.90
N MET A 109 10.29 13.96 -10.15
CA MET A 109 10.80 12.63 -10.48
C MET A 109 12.25 12.39 -10.04
N ALA A 110 13.02 13.46 -9.85
CA ALA A 110 14.40 13.40 -9.35
C ALA A 110 14.49 13.22 -7.82
N ILE A 111 13.39 13.31 -7.07
CA ILE A 111 13.39 13.09 -5.61
C ILE A 111 13.79 11.63 -5.33
N PRO A 112 14.90 11.39 -4.58
CA PRO A 112 15.40 10.04 -4.38
C PRO A 112 14.58 9.26 -3.35
N PHE A 113 14.54 7.94 -3.54
CA PHE A 113 14.11 7.02 -2.49
C PHE A 113 15.16 6.93 -1.40
N LYS A 114 14.74 6.94 -0.13
CA LYS A 114 15.64 6.71 1.00
C LYS A 114 16.02 5.23 1.08
N ARG A 115 17.28 4.97 1.39
CA ARG A 115 17.70 3.61 1.77
C ARG A 115 16.99 3.22 3.07
N HIS A 116 16.50 2.02 3.14
CA HIS A 116 15.95 1.44 4.36
C HIS A 116 16.46 0.00 4.51
N GLN A 117 16.81 -0.34 5.72
CA GLN A 117 17.18 -1.72 6.03
C GLN A 117 15.90 -2.57 5.99
N ARG A 118 15.98 -3.71 5.35
CA ARG A 118 14.98 -4.76 5.53
C ARG A 118 15.37 -5.49 6.82
N PRO A 119 14.55 -5.45 7.88
CA PRO A 119 14.81 -6.28 9.03
C PRO A 119 14.94 -7.74 8.54
N GLY A 120 15.91 -8.45 9.09
CA GLY A 120 16.03 -9.88 8.82
C GLY A 120 14.72 -10.58 9.15
N LEU A 121 14.35 -11.58 8.34
CA LEU A 121 13.18 -12.39 8.66
C LEU A 121 13.51 -13.19 9.92
N THR A 122 12.69 -13.00 10.96
CA THR A 122 12.74 -13.84 12.15
C THR A 122 11.80 -15.02 11.90
N TYR A 123 12.35 -16.21 11.97
CA TYR A 123 11.58 -17.45 11.85
C TYR A 123 11.31 -18.00 13.24
N LEU A 124 10.11 -18.54 13.44
CA LEU A 124 9.82 -19.31 14.65
C LEU A 124 10.60 -20.63 14.60
N ASN A 125 11.22 -20.99 15.71
CA ASN A 125 11.82 -22.31 15.85
C ASN A 125 10.73 -23.35 16.14
N LYS A 126 11.13 -24.65 16.20
CA LYS A 126 10.19 -25.76 16.38
C LYS A 126 9.42 -25.67 17.70
N ASP A 127 10.08 -25.27 18.80
CA ASP A 127 9.46 -25.19 20.10
C ASP A 127 8.46 -24.02 20.18
N GLU A 128 8.80 -22.88 19.56
CA GLU A 128 7.90 -21.74 19.42
C GLU A 128 6.65 -22.07 18.59
N ILE A 129 6.83 -22.83 17.48
CA ILE A 129 5.70 -23.31 16.67
C ILE A 129 4.82 -24.25 17.50
N THR A 130 5.41 -25.17 18.25
CA THR A 130 4.65 -26.11 19.09
C THR A 130 3.87 -25.37 20.17
N ALA A 131 4.50 -24.39 20.84
CA ALA A 131 3.82 -23.55 21.83
C ALA A 131 2.68 -22.72 21.23
N LEU A 132 2.89 -22.16 20.04
CA LEU A 132 1.88 -21.39 19.31
C LEU A 132 0.65 -22.26 18.98
N LEU A 133 0.86 -23.49 18.50
CA LEU A 133 -0.22 -24.42 18.17
C LEU A 133 -0.97 -24.96 19.42
N ALA A 134 -0.32 -24.98 20.57
CA ALA A 134 -0.92 -25.41 21.84
C ALA A 134 -1.65 -24.26 22.59
N ALA A 135 -1.46 -23.00 22.19
CA ALA A 135 -2.02 -21.85 22.90
C ALA A 135 -3.55 -21.73 22.85
N PRO A 136 -4.26 -22.10 21.75
CA PRO A 136 -5.71 -22.01 21.71
C PRO A 136 -6.39 -23.03 22.64
N ASP A 137 -7.40 -22.59 23.39
CA ASP A 137 -8.22 -23.47 24.24
C ASP A 137 -9.14 -24.35 23.38
N THR A 138 -8.72 -25.57 23.13
CA THR A 138 -9.45 -26.56 22.31
C THR A 138 -10.74 -27.06 22.96
N GLY A 139 -11.01 -26.75 24.23
CA GLY A 139 -12.30 -26.98 24.89
C GLY A 139 -13.42 -26.12 24.31
N THR A 140 -13.08 -25.00 23.71
CA THR A 140 -14.03 -24.08 23.06
C THR A 140 -14.09 -24.28 21.55
N TRP A 141 -15.22 -23.89 20.93
CA TRP A 141 -15.33 -23.89 19.47
C TRP A 141 -14.34 -22.92 18.82
N LEU A 142 -14.20 -21.73 19.40
CA LEU A 142 -13.26 -20.71 18.92
C LEU A 142 -11.82 -21.20 18.98
N GLY A 143 -11.40 -21.82 20.07
CA GLY A 143 -10.05 -22.33 20.20
C GLY A 143 -9.75 -23.47 19.22
N ARG A 144 -10.69 -24.38 18.96
CA ARG A 144 -10.55 -25.40 17.90
C ARG A 144 -10.39 -24.80 16.52
N ARG A 145 -11.21 -23.77 16.19
CA ARG A 145 -11.09 -23.02 14.93
C ARG A 145 -9.72 -22.37 14.81
N ASP A 146 -9.28 -21.68 15.86
CA ASP A 146 -8.01 -20.93 15.84
C ASP A 146 -6.82 -21.87 15.72
N GLN A 147 -6.85 -23.01 16.41
CA GLN A 147 -5.81 -24.05 16.28
C GLN A 147 -5.78 -24.62 14.84
N ALA A 148 -6.94 -24.90 14.23
CA ALA A 148 -7.00 -25.38 12.86
C ALA A 148 -6.44 -24.37 11.86
N LEU A 149 -6.75 -23.07 12.02
CA LEU A 149 -6.20 -21.99 11.18
C LEU A 149 -4.69 -21.85 11.35
N LEU A 150 -4.17 -21.88 12.57
CA LEU A 150 -2.74 -21.82 12.85
C LEU A 150 -2.01 -23.02 12.24
N LEU A 151 -2.55 -24.23 12.43
CA LEU A 151 -1.98 -25.45 11.88
C LEU A 151 -1.93 -25.40 10.35
N LEU A 152 -3.01 -24.96 9.71
CA LEU A 152 -3.09 -24.80 8.27
C LEU A 152 -2.05 -23.78 7.76
N ALA A 153 -1.92 -22.63 8.42
CA ALA A 153 -0.93 -21.60 8.08
C ALA A 153 0.51 -22.15 8.20
N VAL A 154 0.83 -22.88 9.26
CA VAL A 154 2.16 -23.46 9.50
C VAL A 154 2.51 -24.53 8.47
N LEU A 155 1.56 -25.42 8.14
CA LEU A 155 1.79 -26.53 7.22
C LEU A 155 1.86 -26.10 5.75
N THR A 156 1.12 -25.07 5.36
CA THR A 156 0.97 -24.70 3.94
C THR A 156 1.68 -23.39 3.56
N GLY A 157 2.00 -22.54 4.53
CA GLY A 157 2.59 -21.23 4.27
C GLY A 157 1.67 -20.25 3.56
N VAL A 158 0.34 -20.46 3.58
CA VAL A 158 -0.64 -19.55 2.99
C VAL A 158 -0.58 -18.18 3.63
N ARG A 159 -0.86 -17.13 2.85
CA ARG A 159 -0.94 -15.77 3.38
C ARG A 159 -2.17 -15.61 4.25
N VAL A 160 -2.09 -14.72 5.24
CA VAL A 160 -3.23 -14.44 6.15
C VAL A 160 -4.49 -14.04 5.36
N THR A 161 -4.36 -13.24 4.30
CA THR A 161 -5.50 -12.88 3.44
C THR A 161 -6.12 -14.08 2.74
N GLU A 162 -5.32 -15.00 2.25
CA GLU A 162 -5.78 -16.24 1.61
C GLU A 162 -6.47 -17.14 2.66
N LEU A 163 -5.88 -17.26 3.85
CA LEU A 163 -6.41 -18.07 4.94
C LEU A 163 -7.80 -17.60 5.40
N VAL A 164 -7.99 -16.28 5.61
CA VAL A 164 -9.26 -15.74 6.12
C VAL A 164 -10.36 -15.63 5.07
N THR A 165 -10.04 -15.81 3.80
CA THR A 165 -11.00 -15.83 2.69
C THR A 165 -11.38 -17.25 2.26
N LEU A 166 -10.79 -18.30 2.84
CA LEU A 166 -11.15 -19.67 2.53
C LEU A 166 -12.62 -19.94 2.84
N THR A 167 -13.25 -20.64 1.93
CA THR A 167 -14.62 -21.15 2.08
C THR A 167 -14.59 -22.67 2.15
N ILE A 168 -15.71 -23.27 2.56
CA ILE A 168 -15.87 -24.75 2.59
C ILE A 168 -15.61 -25.37 1.20
N GLY A 169 -15.97 -24.65 0.12
CA GLY A 169 -15.74 -25.10 -1.24
C GLY A 169 -14.28 -25.13 -1.67
N ASP A 170 -13.39 -24.45 -0.95
CA ASP A 170 -11.95 -24.41 -1.22
C ASP A 170 -11.19 -25.53 -0.50
N VAL A 171 -11.87 -26.31 0.36
CA VAL A 171 -11.25 -27.38 1.17
C VAL A 171 -11.73 -28.72 0.68
N SER A 172 -10.80 -29.56 0.24
CA SER A 172 -11.07 -30.94 -0.16
C SER A 172 -10.50 -31.89 0.89
N LEU A 173 -11.35 -32.73 1.48
CA LEU A 173 -10.97 -33.74 2.47
C LEU A 173 -11.00 -35.14 1.85
N GLY A 174 -10.14 -36.05 2.32
CA GLY A 174 -10.08 -37.42 1.84
C GLY A 174 -8.75 -37.73 1.11
N ASN A 175 -8.77 -38.70 0.21
CA ASN A 175 -7.57 -39.07 -0.56
C ASN A 175 -7.13 -37.88 -1.44
N GLY A 176 -5.90 -37.37 -1.18
CA GLY A 176 -5.40 -36.16 -1.85
C GLY A 176 -5.93 -34.85 -1.24
N ALA A 177 -6.13 -34.82 0.08
CA ALA A 177 -6.59 -33.63 0.79
C ALA A 177 -5.78 -32.38 0.40
N HIS A 178 -6.46 -31.30 0.03
CA HIS A 178 -5.86 -30.05 -0.40
C HIS A 178 -6.76 -28.84 -0.14
N ILE A 179 -6.16 -27.67 -0.16
CA ILE A 179 -6.87 -26.40 -0.20
C ILE A 179 -6.59 -25.69 -1.53
N LYS A 180 -7.61 -25.04 -2.07
CA LYS A 180 -7.49 -24.20 -3.27
C LYS A 180 -7.41 -22.76 -2.82
N VAL A 181 -6.28 -22.08 -3.11
CA VAL A 181 -6.10 -20.64 -2.86
C VAL A 181 -6.07 -19.91 -4.19
N THR A 182 -6.75 -18.77 -4.25
CA THR A 182 -6.73 -17.86 -5.41
C THR A 182 -5.93 -16.63 -4.97
N GLY A 183 -4.75 -16.45 -5.57
CA GLY A 183 -3.84 -15.33 -5.30
C GLY A 183 -4.12 -14.11 -6.17
#